data_8c22f76b80965b809904f6cccebca035
#
_entry.id   8c22f76b80965b809904f6cccebca035
#
_cell.length_a   1.000
_cell.length_b   1.000
_cell.length_c   1.000
_cell.angle_alpha   90.00
_cell.angle_beta   90.00
_cell.angle_gamma   90.00
#
_symmetry.space_group_name_H-M   'P 1'
#
loop_
_entity.id
_entity.type
_entity.pdbx_description
1 polymer ?
#
loop_
_entity_poly.entity_id
_entity_poly.type
_entity_poly.pdbx_seq_one_letter_code
_entity_poly.pdbx_strand_id
1 'polypeptide(L)'
;MATGKNIRTYYQGEWHDEDVAIMRAADHGSWLGTTVFDGARHFEGVTPDLKEHCVRVNNSARAMMITPTVHEDEMVQIVKEGLKAYSSNAAVYIRPMYWALEGDELAVVPKVGSTGFAICLEEIPMSDLSATSTLTTTSFRRPVLQDNVVNAKAGCLYPNNARMLVEAKSKGFGNALVADFA
;
A
#
# COMPACT_ATOMS: atom_id res chain seq x y z
N MET A 1 -1.45 -2.37 13.74
CA MET A 1 -0.69 -1.37 14.52
C MET A 1 0.26 -0.71 13.55
N ALA A 2 0.28 0.60 13.46
CA ALA A 2 1.21 1.34 12.62
C ALA A 2 2.66 1.05 13.08
N THR A 3 3.58 0.99 12.12
CA THR A 3 4.99 0.71 12.40
C THR A 3 5.82 1.98 12.56
N GLY A 4 5.31 3.12 12.11
CA GLY A 4 5.95 4.42 12.18
C GLY A 4 5.53 5.26 13.37
N LYS A 5 6.15 6.45 13.49
CA LYS A 5 5.81 7.49 14.45
C LYS A 5 5.24 8.70 13.72
N ASN A 6 4.72 9.68 14.45
CA ASN A 6 4.23 10.94 13.90
C ASN A 6 3.32 10.69 12.68
N ILE A 7 2.28 9.87 12.87
CA ILE A 7 1.38 9.47 11.80
C ILE A 7 0.45 10.63 11.46
N ARG A 8 0.29 10.87 10.17
CA ARG A 8 -0.73 11.76 9.63
C ARG A 8 -1.57 11.03 8.61
N THR A 9 -2.87 11.26 8.64
CA THR A 9 -3.80 10.63 7.71
C THR A 9 -4.57 11.70 6.95
N TYR A 10 -4.50 11.66 5.61
CA TYR A 10 -5.43 12.39 4.74
C TYR A 10 -6.66 11.54 4.52
N TYR A 11 -7.81 12.04 4.95
CA TYR A 11 -9.07 11.34 4.80
C TYR A 11 -10.23 12.33 4.69
N GLN A 12 -11.20 12.07 3.83
CA GLN A 12 -12.37 12.92 3.59
C GLN A 12 -12.06 14.39 3.26
N GLY A 13 -10.95 14.63 2.55
CA GLY A 13 -10.58 15.95 2.05
C GLY A 13 -9.66 16.75 2.97
N GLU A 14 -9.28 16.24 4.14
CA GLU A 14 -8.46 16.96 5.11
C GLU A 14 -7.34 16.10 5.72
N TRP A 15 -6.32 16.76 6.29
CA TRP A 15 -5.25 16.14 7.04
C TRP A 15 -5.57 16.07 8.52
N HIS A 16 -5.42 14.88 9.10
CA HIS A 16 -5.50 14.61 10.54
C HIS A 16 -4.09 14.28 11.05
N ASP A 17 -3.72 14.85 12.21
CA ASP A 17 -2.41 14.59 12.86
C ASP A 17 -2.47 13.34 13.76
N GLU A 18 -3.11 12.28 13.25
CA GLU A 18 -3.29 11.01 13.95
C GLU A 18 -3.53 9.85 12.95
N ASP A 19 -3.50 8.63 13.47
CA ASP A 19 -3.90 7.41 12.76
C ASP A 19 -5.43 7.27 12.80
N VAL A 20 -6.10 7.72 11.74
CA VAL A 20 -7.57 7.73 11.65
C VAL A 20 -8.11 6.37 11.24
N ALA A 21 -9.19 5.94 11.88
CA ALA A 21 -9.95 4.76 11.47
C ALA A 21 -10.73 5.04 10.17
N ILE A 22 -10.22 4.54 9.04
CA ILE A 22 -10.72 4.86 7.69
C ILE A 22 -11.69 3.83 7.11
N MET A 23 -11.74 2.61 7.63
CA MET A 23 -12.57 1.53 7.12
C MET A 23 -13.63 1.10 8.13
N ARG A 24 -14.84 0.80 7.65
CA ARG A 24 -15.94 0.25 8.45
C ARG A 24 -16.02 -1.26 8.25
N ALA A 25 -16.63 -1.97 9.18
CA ALA A 25 -16.79 -3.43 9.12
C ALA A 25 -17.54 -3.89 7.86
N ALA A 26 -18.50 -3.09 7.37
CA ALA A 26 -19.30 -3.39 6.19
C ALA A 26 -18.64 -2.96 4.85
N ASP A 27 -17.52 -2.24 4.89
CA ASP A 27 -16.84 -1.87 3.66
C ASP A 27 -16.34 -3.12 2.93
N HIS A 28 -16.59 -3.19 1.61
CA HIS A 28 -16.22 -4.32 0.76
C HIS A 28 -14.71 -4.65 0.86
N GLY A 29 -13.88 -3.61 0.97
CA GLY A 29 -12.43 -3.75 1.19
C GLY A 29 -12.09 -4.41 2.52
N SER A 30 -12.93 -4.27 3.56
CA SER A 30 -12.69 -4.82 4.89
C SER A 30 -12.85 -6.34 4.94
N TRP A 31 -13.89 -6.90 4.32
CA TRP A 31 -14.20 -8.32 4.44
C TRP A 31 -13.84 -9.15 3.21
N LEU A 32 -13.72 -8.55 2.01
CA LEU A 32 -13.27 -9.24 0.79
C LEU A 32 -11.82 -8.90 0.38
N GLY A 33 -11.16 -7.99 1.11
CA GLY A 33 -9.77 -7.63 0.81
C GLY A 33 -9.59 -6.81 -0.47
N THR A 34 -10.64 -6.12 -0.94
CA THR A 34 -10.64 -5.29 -2.14
C THR A 34 -9.99 -3.95 -1.84
N THR A 35 -8.69 -4.00 -1.65
CA THR A 35 -7.85 -2.86 -1.28
C THR A 35 -6.60 -2.83 -2.14
N VAL A 36 -6.15 -1.62 -2.48
CA VAL A 36 -4.87 -1.37 -3.13
C VAL A 36 -4.12 -0.27 -2.40
N PHE A 37 -2.81 -0.30 -2.47
CA PHE A 37 -1.98 0.76 -1.92
C PHE A 37 -0.69 0.90 -2.72
N ASP A 38 0.02 1.98 -2.47
CA ASP A 38 1.40 2.11 -2.94
C ASP A 38 2.31 2.58 -1.80
N GLY A 39 3.61 2.62 -2.03
CA GLY A 39 4.58 3.04 -1.04
C GLY A 39 5.70 3.85 -1.67
N ALA A 40 5.75 5.15 -1.34
CA ALA A 40 6.85 6.04 -1.66
C ALA A 40 7.63 6.41 -0.41
N ARG A 41 8.81 7.01 -0.59
CA ARG A 41 9.65 7.49 0.52
C ARG A 41 9.99 8.96 0.31
N HIS A 42 9.93 9.72 1.40
CA HIS A 42 10.53 11.05 1.50
C HIS A 42 11.71 10.98 2.45
N PHE A 43 12.87 11.50 2.07
CA PHE A 43 14.09 11.57 2.88
C PHE A 43 15.04 12.60 2.28
N GLU A 44 15.84 13.25 3.11
CA GLU A 44 16.82 14.25 2.67
C GLU A 44 16.22 15.34 1.76
N GLY A 45 14.96 15.70 1.98
CA GLY A 45 14.24 16.75 1.23
C GLY A 45 13.76 16.32 -0.16
N VAL A 46 13.91 15.06 -0.57
CA VAL A 46 13.46 14.54 -1.87
C VAL A 46 12.42 13.44 -1.70
N THR A 47 11.59 13.28 -2.71
CA THR A 47 10.59 12.20 -2.78
C THR A 47 10.70 11.57 -4.17
N PRO A 48 11.62 10.60 -4.34
CA PRO A 48 11.85 9.98 -5.64
C PRO A 48 10.57 9.32 -6.18
N ASP A 49 10.35 9.48 -7.47
CA ASP A 49 9.29 8.81 -8.25
C ASP A 49 7.87 8.95 -7.67
N LEU A 50 7.60 10.05 -6.92
CA LEU A 50 6.30 10.23 -6.25
C LEU A 50 5.13 10.16 -7.25
N LYS A 51 5.27 10.78 -8.42
CA LYS A 51 4.22 10.77 -9.44
C LYS A 51 3.97 9.35 -9.95
N GLU A 52 5.01 8.58 -10.19
CA GLU A 52 4.95 7.20 -10.66
C GLU A 52 4.26 6.29 -9.63
N HIS A 53 4.51 6.52 -8.34
CA HIS A 53 3.79 5.83 -7.26
C HIS A 53 2.29 6.18 -7.26
N CYS A 54 1.93 7.45 -7.49
CA CYS A 54 0.53 7.88 -7.60
C CYS A 54 -0.15 7.28 -8.84
N VAL A 55 0.53 7.25 -9.99
CA VAL A 55 0.05 6.57 -11.21
C VAL A 55 -0.16 5.08 -10.94
N ARG A 56 0.79 4.42 -10.26
CA ARG A 56 0.71 2.98 -10.01
C ARG A 56 -0.42 2.61 -9.07
N VAL A 57 -0.72 3.39 -8.02
CA VAL A 57 -1.88 3.11 -7.16
C VAL A 57 -3.19 3.25 -7.93
N ASN A 58 -3.32 4.25 -8.81
CA ASN A 58 -4.49 4.42 -9.68
C ASN A 58 -4.64 3.23 -10.66
N ASN A 59 -3.54 2.75 -11.25
CA ASN A 59 -3.55 1.57 -12.11
C ASN A 59 -3.89 0.29 -11.33
N SER A 60 -3.37 0.15 -10.12
CA SER A 60 -3.73 -0.96 -9.23
C SER A 60 -5.22 -0.95 -8.86
N ALA A 61 -5.79 0.23 -8.60
CA ALA A 61 -7.22 0.37 -8.34
C ALA A 61 -8.06 -0.12 -9.54
N ARG A 62 -7.72 0.35 -10.76
CA ARG A 62 -8.40 -0.10 -11.99
C ARG A 62 -8.29 -1.61 -12.20
N ALA A 63 -7.11 -2.20 -11.97
CA ALA A 63 -6.91 -3.66 -12.08
C ALA A 63 -7.76 -4.45 -11.08
N MET A 64 -8.09 -3.85 -9.92
CA MET A 64 -9.00 -4.40 -8.91
C MET A 64 -10.46 -3.97 -9.11
N MET A 65 -10.82 -3.40 -10.26
CA MET A 65 -12.16 -2.87 -10.59
C MET A 65 -12.61 -1.75 -9.63
N ILE A 66 -11.71 -1.13 -8.91
CA ILE A 66 -11.97 0.04 -8.08
C ILE A 66 -11.81 1.29 -8.94
N THR A 67 -12.75 2.23 -8.88
CA THR A 67 -12.68 3.51 -9.60
C THR A 67 -11.79 4.48 -8.81
N PRO A 68 -10.61 4.90 -9.31
CA PRO A 68 -9.82 5.94 -8.65
C PRO A 68 -10.60 7.25 -8.58
N THR A 69 -10.57 7.90 -7.43
CA THR A 69 -11.31 9.16 -7.17
C THR A 69 -10.43 10.40 -7.17
N VAL A 70 -9.10 10.23 -7.16
CA VAL A 70 -8.12 11.33 -7.10
C VAL A 70 -7.15 11.19 -8.27
N HIS A 71 -6.97 12.27 -9.04
CA HIS A 71 -5.98 12.31 -10.11
C HIS A 71 -4.56 12.29 -9.53
N GLU A 72 -3.60 11.66 -10.24
CA GLU A 72 -2.23 11.50 -9.75
C GLU A 72 -1.53 12.83 -9.45
N ASP A 73 -1.76 13.89 -10.23
CA ASP A 73 -1.17 15.20 -9.99
C ASP A 73 -1.76 15.86 -8.73
N GLU A 74 -3.06 15.70 -8.47
CA GLU A 74 -3.70 16.14 -7.26
C GLU A 74 -3.16 15.36 -6.04
N MET A 75 -3.02 14.04 -6.18
CA MET A 75 -2.44 13.19 -5.13
C MET A 75 -1.02 13.62 -4.76
N VAL A 76 -0.20 13.98 -5.75
CA VAL A 76 1.14 14.55 -5.53
C VAL A 76 1.08 15.85 -4.73
N GLN A 77 0.13 16.75 -5.00
CA GLN A 77 -0.02 17.99 -4.24
C GLN A 77 -0.48 17.73 -2.79
N ILE A 78 -1.43 16.82 -2.59
CA ILE A 78 -1.88 16.41 -1.25
C ILE A 78 -0.70 15.88 -0.44
N VAL A 79 0.12 14.97 -1.02
CA VAL A 79 1.31 14.44 -0.34
C VAL A 79 2.30 15.55 0.02
N LYS A 80 2.61 16.46 -0.92
CA LYS A 80 3.52 17.57 -0.67
C LYS A 80 3.03 18.48 0.45
N GLU A 81 1.72 18.72 0.53
CA GLU A 81 1.13 19.49 1.63
C GLU A 81 1.28 18.77 2.96
N GLY A 82 0.97 17.47 3.00
CA GLY A 82 1.11 16.65 4.22
C GLY A 82 2.54 16.59 4.74
N LEU A 83 3.52 16.56 3.86
CA LEU A 83 4.94 16.50 4.22
C LEU A 83 5.45 17.79 4.91
N LYS A 84 4.80 18.94 4.72
CA LYS A 84 5.20 20.21 5.38
C LYS A 84 5.16 20.13 6.91
N ALA A 85 4.38 19.22 7.49
CA ALA A 85 4.30 19.04 8.93
C ALA A 85 5.50 18.28 9.53
N TYR A 86 6.33 17.66 8.70
CA TYR A 86 7.51 16.93 9.15
C TYR A 86 8.77 17.80 9.11
N SER A 87 9.73 17.46 9.95
CA SER A 87 11.04 18.13 9.92
C SER A 87 11.77 17.84 8.59
N SER A 88 12.66 18.74 8.18
CA SER A 88 13.45 18.59 6.95
C SER A 88 14.32 17.32 6.92
N ASN A 89 14.64 16.76 8.09
CA ASN A 89 15.46 15.55 8.23
C ASN A 89 14.62 14.28 8.45
N ALA A 90 13.29 14.40 8.49
CA ALA A 90 12.43 13.25 8.68
C ALA A 90 12.47 12.32 7.46
N ALA A 91 12.56 11.02 7.72
CA ALA A 91 12.33 10.01 6.71
C ALA A 91 10.88 9.52 6.83
N VAL A 92 10.05 9.82 5.81
CA VAL A 92 8.61 9.56 5.84
C VAL A 92 8.26 8.48 4.83
N TYR A 93 7.49 7.48 5.25
CA TYR A 93 6.83 6.53 4.37
C TYR A 93 5.46 7.09 3.97
N ILE A 94 5.19 7.06 2.68
CA ILE A 94 3.99 7.64 2.06
C ILE A 94 3.17 6.50 1.51
N ARG A 95 1.94 6.32 2.01
CA ARG A 95 1.05 5.23 1.61
C ARG A 95 -0.29 5.76 1.11
N PRO A 96 -0.44 6.07 -0.19
CA PRO A 96 -1.76 6.26 -0.79
C PRO A 96 -2.46 4.92 -0.91
N MET A 97 -3.78 4.90 -0.68
CA MET A 97 -4.58 3.69 -0.69
C MET A 97 -6.02 3.93 -1.12
N TYR A 98 -6.58 2.92 -1.81
CA TYR A 98 -7.98 2.85 -2.15
C TYR A 98 -8.61 1.56 -1.65
N TRP A 99 -9.89 1.58 -1.37
CA TRP A 99 -10.69 0.39 -1.09
C TRP A 99 -12.11 0.55 -1.65
N ALA A 100 -12.74 -0.56 -2.00
CA ALA A 100 -14.14 -0.56 -2.36
C ALA A 100 -15.00 -0.44 -1.08
N LEU A 101 -16.00 0.45 -1.11
CA LEU A 101 -16.94 0.65 -0.01
C LEU A 101 -18.10 -0.35 -0.11
N GLU A 102 -18.66 -0.52 -1.32
CA GLU A 102 -19.81 -1.39 -1.57
C GLU A 102 -19.52 -2.39 -2.70
N GLY A 103 -20.17 -3.55 -2.64
CA GLY A 103 -20.32 -4.44 -3.77
C GLY A 103 -21.50 -4.03 -4.66
N ASP A 104 -21.53 -4.54 -5.90
CA ASP A 104 -22.67 -4.45 -6.81
C ASP A 104 -23.77 -5.49 -6.45
N GLU A 105 -24.70 -5.75 -7.38
CA GLU A 105 -25.77 -6.73 -7.21
C GLU A 105 -25.27 -8.16 -6.98
N LEU A 106 -24.06 -8.49 -7.41
CA LEU A 106 -23.39 -9.78 -7.17
C LEU A 106 -22.63 -9.83 -5.84
N ALA A 107 -22.58 -8.72 -5.11
CA ALA A 107 -21.92 -8.54 -3.83
C ALA A 107 -20.38 -8.76 -3.81
N VAL A 108 -19.81 -9.45 -4.80
CA VAL A 108 -18.38 -9.76 -4.92
C VAL A 108 -17.65 -8.76 -5.82
N VAL A 109 -18.37 -8.17 -6.76
CA VAL A 109 -17.82 -7.17 -7.69
C VAL A 109 -17.90 -5.79 -7.04
N PRO A 110 -16.81 -5.01 -7.01
CA PRO A 110 -16.86 -3.64 -6.49
C PRO A 110 -17.86 -2.78 -7.25
N LYS A 111 -18.71 -2.06 -6.53
CA LYS A 111 -19.65 -1.11 -7.13
C LYS A 111 -18.91 0.08 -7.71
N VAL A 112 -19.17 0.37 -8.98
CA VAL A 112 -18.53 1.49 -9.69
C VAL A 112 -18.79 2.82 -8.96
N GLY A 113 -17.73 3.58 -8.70
CA GLY A 113 -17.80 4.89 -8.04
C GLY A 113 -17.96 4.83 -6.51
N SER A 114 -18.11 3.63 -5.91
CA SER A 114 -18.18 3.48 -4.45
C SER A 114 -16.78 3.15 -3.90
N THR A 115 -15.95 4.20 -3.78
CA THR A 115 -14.51 4.09 -3.47
C THR A 115 -14.13 4.95 -2.27
N GLY A 116 -13.45 4.35 -1.30
CA GLY A 116 -12.75 5.03 -0.24
C GLY A 116 -11.31 5.35 -0.65
N PHE A 117 -10.81 6.50 -0.21
CA PHE A 117 -9.44 6.97 -0.45
C PHE A 117 -8.83 7.54 0.82
N ALA A 118 -7.55 7.24 1.06
CA ALA A 118 -6.75 7.84 2.11
C ALA A 118 -5.27 7.90 1.72
N ILE A 119 -4.51 8.79 2.37
CA ILE A 119 -3.06 8.76 2.35
C ILE A 119 -2.58 8.71 3.80
N CYS A 120 -1.77 7.71 4.13
CA CYS A 120 -1.09 7.65 5.42
C CYS A 120 0.37 8.06 5.25
N LEU A 121 0.84 9.00 6.06
CA LEU A 121 2.24 9.38 6.22
C LEU A 121 2.72 8.87 7.56
N GLU A 122 3.87 8.19 7.57
CA GLU A 122 4.48 7.63 8.78
C GLU A 122 5.96 7.95 8.81
N GLU A 123 6.46 8.51 9.90
CA GLU A 123 7.90 8.68 10.08
C GLU A 123 8.55 7.34 10.39
N ILE A 124 9.31 6.81 9.43
CA ILE A 124 10.03 5.55 9.51
C ILE A 124 11.47 5.78 9.05
N PRO A 125 12.48 5.55 9.90
CA PRO A 125 13.86 5.69 9.51
C PRO A 125 14.22 4.93 8.25
N MET A 126 15.16 5.45 7.46
CA MET A 126 15.74 4.71 6.35
C MET A 126 16.56 3.54 6.88
N SER A 127 16.54 2.43 6.13
CA SER A 127 17.42 1.30 6.45
C SER A 127 18.88 1.70 6.25
N ASP A 128 19.76 1.16 7.08
CA ASP A 128 21.19 1.31 6.88
C ASP A 128 21.60 0.72 5.52
N LEU A 129 22.27 1.51 4.70
CA LEU A 129 22.75 1.09 3.37
C LEU A 129 23.79 -0.03 3.44
N SER A 130 24.47 -0.18 4.59
CA SER A 130 25.42 -1.27 4.84
C SER A 130 24.75 -2.56 5.31
N ALA A 131 23.46 -2.52 5.63
CA ALA A 131 22.73 -3.69 6.13
C ALA A 131 22.65 -4.79 5.04
N THR A 132 23.07 -5.98 5.41
CA THR A 132 22.97 -7.17 4.55
C THR A 132 21.76 -8.00 4.94
N SER A 133 21.17 -8.68 3.96
CA SER A 133 20.09 -9.64 4.20
C SER A 133 20.46 -10.99 3.61
N THR A 134 20.13 -12.04 4.33
CA THR A 134 20.30 -13.44 3.85
C THR A 134 19.02 -13.90 3.17
N LEU A 135 19.15 -14.67 2.08
CA LEU A 135 18.04 -15.17 1.28
C LEU A 135 18.01 -16.70 1.28
N THR A 136 16.81 -17.24 1.26
CA THR A 136 16.58 -18.67 0.97
C THR A 136 15.42 -18.81 0.00
N THR A 137 15.29 -19.97 -0.65
CA THR A 137 14.09 -20.29 -1.43
C THR A 137 12.93 -20.67 -0.52
N THR A 138 11.71 -20.38 -0.98
CA THR A 138 10.46 -20.78 -0.32
C THR A 138 9.77 -21.91 -1.09
N SER A 139 9.01 -22.73 -0.37
CA SER A 139 8.15 -23.78 -0.98
C SER A 139 6.88 -23.19 -1.60
N PHE A 140 6.52 -21.97 -1.22
CA PHE A 140 5.36 -21.27 -1.77
C PHE A 140 5.69 -20.61 -3.10
N ARG A 141 4.67 -20.43 -3.94
CA ARG A 141 4.79 -19.81 -5.26
C ARG A 141 4.06 -18.48 -5.30
N ARG A 142 4.57 -17.55 -6.12
CA ARG A 142 3.83 -16.37 -6.51
C ARG A 142 2.77 -16.77 -7.54
N PRO A 143 1.51 -16.35 -7.39
CA PRO A 143 0.50 -16.58 -8.42
C PRO A 143 0.88 -15.86 -9.72
N VAL A 144 0.42 -16.38 -10.85
CA VAL A 144 0.48 -15.72 -12.16
C VAL A 144 -0.82 -14.98 -12.43
N LEU A 145 -0.87 -14.19 -13.51
CA LEU A 145 -2.01 -13.31 -13.80
C LEU A 145 -3.35 -14.08 -13.97
N GLN A 146 -3.28 -15.34 -14.40
CA GLN A 146 -4.46 -16.20 -14.53
C GLN A 146 -5.02 -16.67 -13.18
N ASP A 147 -4.19 -16.67 -12.14
CA ASP A 147 -4.57 -17.12 -10.80
C ASP A 147 -5.05 -15.99 -9.91
N ASN A 148 -4.46 -14.79 -10.08
CA ASN A 148 -4.75 -13.66 -9.20
C ASN A 148 -4.33 -12.32 -9.83
N VAL A 149 -4.76 -11.20 -9.25
CA VAL A 149 -4.52 -9.81 -9.70
C VAL A 149 -3.09 -9.34 -9.48
N VAL A 150 -2.10 -10.11 -9.92
CA VAL A 150 -0.67 -9.83 -9.70
C VAL A 150 -0.14 -8.58 -10.42
N ASN A 151 -0.93 -7.99 -11.30
CA ASN A 151 -0.70 -6.71 -11.97
C ASN A 151 -1.14 -5.50 -11.11
N ALA A 152 -1.68 -5.74 -9.90
CA ALA A 152 -2.02 -4.72 -8.93
C ALA A 152 -1.16 -4.85 -7.66
N LYS A 153 -0.90 -3.72 -6.99
CA LYS A 153 -0.38 -3.72 -5.62
C LYS A 153 -1.54 -3.85 -4.64
N ALA A 154 -2.13 -5.07 -4.60
CA ALA A 154 -3.35 -5.39 -3.88
C ALA A 154 -3.07 -5.99 -2.50
N GLY A 155 -3.85 -5.57 -1.50
CA GLY A 155 -3.73 -6.06 -0.13
C GLY A 155 -3.91 -7.57 0.00
N CYS A 156 -4.82 -8.16 -0.78
CA CYS A 156 -5.13 -9.60 -0.77
C CYS A 156 -3.95 -10.51 -1.17
N LEU A 157 -2.90 -9.97 -1.81
CA LEU A 157 -1.69 -10.73 -2.16
C LEU A 157 -0.70 -10.87 -1.00
N TYR A 158 -0.79 -10.02 0.01
CA TYR A 158 0.22 -9.95 1.08
C TYR A 158 0.18 -11.11 2.08
N PRO A 159 -0.96 -11.75 2.40
CA PRO A 159 -0.95 -12.98 3.20
C PRO A 159 -0.09 -14.09 2.60
N ASN A 160 -0.06 -14.22 1.26
CA ASN A 160 0.83 -15.16 0.59
C ASN A 160 2.32 -14.78 0.77
N ASN A 161 2.64 -13.48 0.66
CA ASN A 161 4.00 -13.00 0.89
C ASN A 161 4.43 -13.20 2.35
N ALA A 162 3.52 -12.98 3.30
CA ALA A 162 3.80 -13.16 4.73
C ALA A 162 4.21 -14.59 5.08
N ARG A 163 3.50 -15.61 4.56
CA ARG A 163 3.86 -17.02 4.81
C ARG A 163 5.23 -17.40 4.22
N MET A 164 5.62 -16.81 3.09
CA MET A 164 6.96 -17.00 2.48
C MET A 164 8.05 -16.45 3.40
N LEU A 165 7.83 -15.26 3.98
CA LEU A 165 8.76 -14.65 4.93
C LEU A 165 8.83 -15.43 6.24
N VAL A 166 7.71 -15.97 6.73
CA VAL A 166 7.68 -16.83 7.93
C VAL A 166 8.49 -18.11 7.69
N GLU A 167 8.34 -18.74 6.51
CA GLU A 167 9.14 -19.91 6.15
C GLU A 167 10.65 -19.56 6.09
N ALA A 168 11.04 -18.46 5.43
CA ALA A 168 12.43 -18.04 5.38
C ALA A 168 13.00 -17.81 6.79
N LYS A 169 12.23 -17.15 7.66
CA LYS A 169 12.61 -16.89 9.05
C LYS A 169 12.78 -18.17 9.85
N SER A 170 11.91 -19.16 9.67
CA SER A 170 12.02 -20.46 10.35
C SER A 170 13.29 -21.23 9.94
N LYS A 171 13.83 -20.95 8.75
CA LYS A 171 15.09 -21.47 8.24
C LYS A 171 16.32 -20.64 8.64
N GLY A 172 16.15 -19.57 9.42
CA GLY A 172 17.24 -18.68 9.86
C GLY A 172 17.65 -17.60 8.85
N PHE A 173 16.82 -17.32 7.82
CA PHE A 173 17.11 -16.32 6.79
C PHE A 173 16.27 -15.07 6.93
N GLY A 174 16.79 -13.93 6.46
CA GLY A 174 16.13 -12.64 6.57
C GLY A 174 15.00 -12.43 5.55
N ASN A 175 15.07 -13.10 4.38
CA ASN A 175 14.09 -12.93 3.31
C ASN A 175 13.99 -14.18 2.42
N ALA A 176 12.98 -14.21 1.54
CA ALA A 176 12.69 -15.32 0.63
C ALA A 176 12.91 -14.91 -0.83
N LEU A 177 13.57 -15.80 -1.58
CA LEU A 177 13.55 -15.77 -3.04
C LEU A 177 12.34 -16.56 -3.52
N VAL A 178 11.45 -15.91 -4.26
CA VAL A 178 10.16 -16.45 -4.67
C VAL A 178 10.15 -16.72 -6.17
N ALA A 179 9.66 -17.87 -6.57
CA ALA A 179 9.40 -18.23 -7.97
C ALA A 179 7.89 -18.31 -8.23
N ASP A 180 7.49 -18.23 -9.48
CA ASP A 180 6.15 -18.58 -9.97
C ASP A 180 6.15 -19.96 -10.65
N PHE A 181 5.12 -20.28 -11.42
CA PHE A 181 5.00 -21.52 -12.18
C PHE A 181 5.44 -21.40 -13.65
N ALA A 182 5.84 -20.21 -14.09
CA ALA A 182 6.30 -19.98 -15.46
C ALA A 182 7.77 -20.33 -15.66
#